data_0540aab1e01b6372d24e04c5802e1b05
#
_entry.id   0540aab1e01b6372d24e04c5802e1b05
#
_cell.length_a   1.000
_cell.length_b   1.000
_cell.length_c   1.000
_cell.angle_alpha   90.00
_cell.angle_beta   90.00
_cell.angle_gamma   90.00
#
_symmetry.space_group_name_H-M   'P 1'
#
loop_
_entity.id
_entity.type
_entity.pdbx_description
1 polymer ?
#
loop_
_entity_poly.entity_id
_entity_poly.type
_entity_poly.pdbx_seq_one_letter_code
_entity_poly.pdbx_strand_id
1 'polypeptide(L)'
;LGVKDIDKILIRPQPPQPKDPALEHIDSLAGKPFQAFPGQDHRSHITAHLNFMATNMAKNNPVIAAALEKNIFEHISLMSQEQVEIEFRNEIQQLQQMQMMIQQNPQMAAQMQMQAQMLSEKIEARKATLIAEMMEEFKNEEAKINGDFGNDPIAKLRARELDLRAQENARKEQEGEERINLDKMRAMMNQMNQDEKLEQNERLANLRADTSIEKTILSKTMPSADSMIKKRGQ
;
A
#
# COMPACT_ATOMS: atom_id res chain seq x y z
N LEU A 1 -9.14 -0.24 44.62
CA LEU A 1 -9.89 0.93 44.14
C LEU A 1 -10.54 0.56 42.81
N GLY A 2 -11.79 0.02 42.86
CA GLY A 2 -12.57 -0.28 41.67
C GLY A 2 -13.21 1.01 41.16
N VAL A 3 -12.99 1.37 39.90
CA VAL A 3 -13.70 2.46 39.25
C VAL A 3 -15.16 2.01 39.05
N LYS A 4 -16.04 2.51 39.89
CA LYS A 4 -17.49 2.37 39.71
C LYS A 4 -17.88 3.32 38.58
N ASP A 5 -18.62 2.84 37.60
CA ASP A 5 -19.10 3.60 36.43
C ASP A 5 -18.09 3.80 35.28
N ILE A 6 -17.41 2.73 34.86
CA ILE A 6 -16.58 2.71 33.64
C ILE A 6 -17.38 3.21 32.41
N ASP A 7 -18.68 2.87 32.35
CA ASP A 7 -19.57 3.29 31.25
C ASP A 7 -19.82 4.81 31.17
N LYS A 8 -19.52 5.58 32.24
CA LYS A 8 -19.60 7.05 32.21
C LYS A 8 -18.30 7.71 31.78
N ILE A 9 -17.17 6.97 31.84
CA ILE A 9 -15.83 7.47 31.50
C ILE A 9 -15.46 7.08 30.07
N LEU A 10 -15.86 5.89 29.64
CA LEU A 10 -15.67 5.42 28.27
C LEU A 10 -16.91 5.76 27.44
N ILE A 11 -16.81 6.81 26.63
CA ILE A 11 -17.79 7.08 25.59
C ILE A 11 -17.70 5.91 24.62
N ARG A 12 -18.71 5.01 24.66
CA ARG A 12 -18.79 3.93 23.68
C ARG A 12 -18.91 4.58 22.29
N PRO A 13 -18.09 4.19 21.32
CA PRO A 13 -18.26 4.65 19.95
C PRO A 13 -19.71 4.35 19.54
N GLN A 14 -20.45 5.37 19.15
CA GLN A 14 -21.79 5.13 18.59
C GLN A 14 -21.63 4.36 17.28
N PRO A 15 -22.51 3.38 17.02
CA PRO A 15 -22.51 2.69 15.74
C PRO A 15 -22.66 3.73 14.61
N PRO A 16 -22.01 3.51 13.46
CA PRO A 16 -22.15 4.40 12.31
C PRO A 16 -23.63 4.59 11.97
N GLN A 17 -24.02 5.80 11.65
CA GLN A 17 -25.37 6.18 11.27
C GLN A 17 -25.37 6.65 9.81
N PRO A 18 -26.47 6.43 9.05
CA PRO A 18 -26.64 7.02 7.73
C PRO A 18 -26.48 8.53 7.78
N LYS A 19 -25.74 9.11 6.86
CA LYS A 19 -25.48 10.54 6.79
C LYS A 19 -25.82 11.08 5.40
N ASP A 20 -26.01 12.39 5.34
CA ASP A 20 -26.05 13.10 4.08
C ASP A 20 -24.66 13.13 3.42
N PRO A 21 -24.53 13.07 2.09
CA PRO A 21 -23.24 13.09 1.39
C PRO A 21 -22.36 14.28 1.78
N ALA A 22 -22.93 15.44 2.05
CA ALA A 22 -22.17 16.61 2.47
C ALA A 22 -21.48 16.42 3.84
N LEU A 23 -22.14 15.71 4.78
CA LEU A 23 -21.55 15.35 6.06
C LEU A 23 -20.44 14.30 5.91
N GLU A 24 -20.61 13.36 5.00
CA GLU A 24 -19.57 12.37 4.66
C GLU A 24 -18.34 13.04 4.05
N HIS A 25 -18.51 14.08 3.22
CA HIS A 25 -17.38 14.88 2.74
C HIS A 25 -16.64 15.58 3.90
N ILE A 26 -17.35 16.12 4.89
CA ILE A 26 -16.73 16.71 6.09
C ILE A 26 -15.97 15.64 6.88
N ASP A 27 -16.55 14.46 7.04
CA ASP A 27 -15.90 13.36 7.74
C ASP A 27 -14.64 12.89 6.98
N SER A 28 -14.68 12.83 5.64
CA SER A 28 -13.51 12.48 4.82
C SER A 28 -12.36 13.48 4.99
N LEU A 29 -12.68 14.78 5.05
CA LEU A 29 -11.71 15.85 5.31
C LEU A 29 -11.12 15.76 6.73
N ALA A 30 -11.93 15.32 7.71
CA ALA A 30 -11.52 15.14 9.10
C ALA A 30 -10.83 13.79 9.36
N GLY A 31 -10.68 12.92 8.34
CA GLY A 31 -10.14 11.57 8.48
C GLY A 31 -11.04 10.63 9.30
N LYS A 32 -12.33 10.93 9.41
CA LYS A 32 -13.29 10.09 10.12
C LYS A 32 -13.87 9.03 9.17
N PRO A 33 -14.11 7.81 9.66
CA PRO A 33 -14.73 6.77 8.85
C PRO A 33 -16.20 7.09 8.56
N PHE A 34 -16.62 6.78 7.35
CA PHE A 34 -18.01 6.81 6.90
C PHE A 34 -18.26 5.59 6.01
N GLN A 35 -19.50 5.20 5.84
CA GLN A 35 -19.89 4.01 5.08
C GLN A 35 -21.29 4.15 4.52
N ALA A 36 -21.59 3.42 3.45
CA ALA A 36 -22.91 3.34 2.87
C ALA A 36 -23.85 2.44 3.69
N PHE A 37 -25.16 2.73 3.66
CA PHE A 37 -26.18 1.97 4.35
C PHE A 37 -27.30 1.58 3.38
N PRO A 38 -27.94 0.40 3.57
CA PRO A 38 -29.12 0.01 2.81
C PRO A 38 -30.24 1.04 2.89
N GLY A 39 -30.96 1.26 1.79
CA GLY A 39 -32.08 2.18 1.72
C GLY A 39 -31.74 3.64 1.60
N GLN A 40 -30.46 4.01 1.48
CA GLN A 40 -30.06 5.37 1.09
C GLN A 40 -30.33 5.63 -0.39
N ASP A 41 -30.43 6.90 -0.79
CA ASP A 41 -30.39 7.26 -2.20
C ASP A 41 -28.96 7.12 -2.74
N HIS A 42 -28.59 5.88 -3.04
CA HIS A 42 -27.23 5.52 -3.47
C HIS A 42 -26.79 6.33 -4.68
N ARG A 43 -27.69 6.58 -5.65
CA ARG A 43 -27.34 7.32 -6.86
C ARG A 43 -26.99 8.77 -6.56
N SER A 44 -27.77 9.43 -5.72
CA SER A 44 -27.48 10.79 -5.29
C SER A 44 -26.18 10.90 -4.50
N HIS A 45 -25.89 9.93 -3.63
CA HIS A 45 -24.62 9.87 -2.91
C HIS A 45 -23.44 9.72 -3.87
N ILE A 46 -23.49 8.77 -4.81
CA ILE A 46 -22.42 8.54 -5.78
C ILE A 46 -22.16 9.81 -6.60
N THR A 47 -23.22 10.44 -7.14
CA THR A 47 -23.07 11.68 -7.92
C THR A 47 -22.49 12.81 -7.08
N ALA A 48 -22.88 12.94 -5.80
CA ALA A 48 -22.33 13.94 -4.91
C ALA A 48 -20.83 13.69 -4.63
N HIS A 49 -20.44 12.42 -4.38
CA HIS A 49 -19.05 12.04 -4.17
C HIS A 49 -18.19 12.26 -5.41
N LEU A 50 -18.66 11.90 -6.61
CA LEU A 50 -17.97 12.16 -7.86
C LEU A 50 -17.73 13.66 -8.08
N ASN A 51 -18.74 14.50 -7.82
CA ASN A 51 -18.60 15.95 -7.89
C ASN A 51 -17.58 16.49 -6.87
N PHE A 52 -17.58 15.97 -5.66
CA PHE A 52 -16.61 16.38 -4.65
C PHE A 52 -15.19 15.92 -5.00
N MET A 53 -15.03 14.69 -5.50
CA MET A 53 -13.74 14.16 -6.00
C MET A 53 -13.16 14.98 -7.15
N ALA A 54 -14.02 15.59 -7.98
CA ALA A 54 -13.58 16.49 -9.05
C ALA A 54 -13.01 17.82 -8.54
N THR A 55 -13.23 18.18 -7.28
CA THR A 55 -12.66 19.39 -6.66
C THR A 55 -11.16 19.27 -6.43
N ASN A 56 -10.45 20.40 -6.45
CA ASN A 56 -9.02 20.43 -6.15
C ASN A 56 -8.67 19.94 -4.73
N MET A 57 -9.62 20.02 -3.81
CA MET A 57 -9.43 19.59 -2.42
C MET A 57 -9.31 18.06 -2.32
N ALA A 58 -10.15 17.33 -3.03
CA ALA A 58 -10.09 15.87 -3.07
C ALA A 58 -8.97 15.36 -4.00
N LYS A 59 -8.81 15.97 -5.20
CA LYS A 59 -7.76 15.59 -6.15
C LYS A 59 -6.35 15.67 -5.61
N ASN A 60 -6.09 16.65 -4.73
CA ASN A 60 -4.76 16.85 -4.14
C ASN A 60 -4.52 16.02 -2.86
N ASN A 61 -5.51 15.24 -2.43
CA ASN A 61 -5.39 14.40 -1.24
C ASN A 61 -5.78 12.95 -1.55
N PRO A 62 -4.77 12.08 -1.78
CA PRO A 62 -5.02 10.69 -2.15
C PRO A 62 -5.77 9.90 -1.07
N VAL A 63 -5.66 10.28 0.21
CA VAL A 63 -6.38 9.62 1.31
C VAL A 63 -7.87 9.91 1.23
N ILE A 64 -8.24 11.16 0.93
CA ILE A 64 -9.64 11.55 0.74
C ILE A 64 -10.22 10.88 -0.50
N ALA A 65 -9.48 10.91 -1.62
CA ALA A 65 -9.91 10.26 -2.85
C ALA A 65 -10.17 8.76 -2.64
N ALA A 66 -9.24 8.03 -2.01
CA ALA A 66 -9.40 6.61 -1.72
C ALA A 66 -10.58 6.30 -0.79
N ALA A 67 -10.84 7.16 0.21
CA ALA A 67 -11.99 7.00 1.11
C ALA A 67 -13.32 7.17 0.37
N LEU A 68 -13.40 8.15 -0.53
CA LEU A 68 -14.58 8.39 -1.37
C LEU A 68 -14.79 7.30 -2.41
N GLU A 69 -13.73 6.85 -3.08
CA GLU A 69 -13.79 5.71 -4.01
C GLU A 69 -14.33 4.46 -3.34
N LYS A 70 -13.82 4.15 -2.15
CA LYS A 70 -14.32 3.02 -1.36
C LYS A 70 -15.82 3.17 -1.06
N ASN A 71 -16.26 4.35 -0.63
CA ASN A 71 -17.66 4.60 -0.31
C ASN A 71 -18.56 4.55 -1.55
N ILE A 72 -18.12 5.08 -2.69
CA ILE A 72 -18.81 4.92 -3.99
C ILE A 72 -19.00 3.44 -4.30
N PHE A 73 -17.97 2.63 -4.13
CA PHE A 73 -18.07 1.19 -4.36
C PHE A 73 -19.05 0.49 -3.41
N GLU A 74 -19.10 0.90 -2.13
CA GLU A 74 -20.08 0.42 -1.16
C GLU A 74 -21.52 0.76 -1.61
N HIS A 75 -21.76 1.99 -2.08
CA HIS A 75 -23.07 2.38 -2.63
C HIS A 75 -23.46 1.59 -3.88
N ILE A 76 -22.53 1.38 -4.82
CA ILE A 76 -22.76 0.54 -6.01
C ILE A 76 -23.14 -0.89 -5.60
N SER A 77 -22.42 -1.45 -4.63
CA SER A 77 -22.69 -2.80 -4.13
C SER A 77 -24.07 -2.94 -3.50
N LEU A 78 -24.47 -1.98 -2.67
CA LEU A 78 -25.80 -1.95 -2.05
C LEU A 78 -26.90 -1.74 -3.10
N MET A 79 -26.73 -0.79 -4.01
CA MET A 79 -27.68 -0.53 -5.09
C MET A 79 -27.89 -1.77 -5.97
N SER A 80 -26.81 -2.47 -6.32
CA SER A 80 -26.90 -3.73 -7.09
C SER A 80 -27.61 -4.83 -6.31
N GLN A 81 -27.38 -4.92 -5.01
CA GLN A 81 -28.08 -5.88 -4.14
C GLN A 81 -29.58 -5.59 -4.06
N GLU A 82 -29.96 -4.34 -3.84
CA GLU A 82 -31.36 -3.91 -3.79
C GLU A 82 -32.06 -4.16 -5.12
N GLN A 83 -31.38 -3.91 -6.25
CA GLN A 83 -31.90 -4.20 -7.57
C GLN A 83 -32.12 -5.71 -7.78
N VAL A 84 -31.19 -6.55 -7.39
CA VAL A 84 -31.30 -8.01 -7.44
C VAL A 84 -32.44 -8.52 -6.54
N GLU A 85 -32.58 -7.95 -5.34
CA GLU A 85 -33.69 -8.31 -4.45
C GLU A 85 -35.07 -8.01 -5.05
N ILE A 86 -35.17 -6.95 -5.87
CA ILE A 86 -36.37 -6.61 -6.60
C ILE A 86 -36.58 -7.58 -7.78
N GLU A 87 -35.56 -7.80 -8.62
CA GLU A 87 -35.62 -8.63 -9.81
C GLU A 87 -35.88 -10.10 -9.49
N PHE A 88 -35.24 -10.63 -8.42
CA PHE A 88 -35.25 -12.05 -8.04
C PHE A 88 -36.06 -12.33 -6.75
N ARG A 89 -37.00 -11.47 -6.42
CA ARG A 89 -37.80 -11.63 -5.16
C ARG A 89 -38.41 -13.01 -5.00
N ASN A 90 -38.99 -13.56 -6.06
CA ASN A 90 -39.63 -14.88 -6.00
C ASN A 90 -38.62 -16.01 -5.86
N GLU A 91 -37.50 -15.92 -6.58
CA GLU A 91 -36.41 -16.88 -6.52
C GLU A 91 -35.71 -16.86 -5.17
N ILE A 92 -35.55 -15.70 -4.57
CA ILE A 92 -34.98 -15.56 -3.21
C ILE A 92 -35.92 -16.22 -2.18
N GLN A 93 -37.22 -16.01 -2.30
CA GLN A 93 -38.19 -16.70 -1.43
C GLN A 93 -38.18 -18.23 -1.63
N GLN A 94 -38.08 -18.69 -2.87
CA GLN A 94 -37.95 -20.12 -3.19
C GLN A 94 -36.64 -20.68 -2.59
N LEU A 95 -35.55 -19.97 -2.68
CA LEU A 95 -34.24 -20.36 -2.10
C LEU A 95 -34.34 -20.50 -0.57
N GLN A 96 -35.01 -19.55 0.11
CA GLN A 96 -35.23 -19.60 1.54
C GLN A 96 -36.13 -20.82 1.92
N GLN A 97 -37.17 -21.12 1.16
CA GLN A 97 -38.00 -22.29 1.37
C GLN A 97 -37.24 -23.60 1.18
N MET A 98 -36.41 -23.69 0.12
CA MET A 98 -35.56 -24.86 -0.10
C MET A 98 -34.56 -25.06 1.04
N GLN A 99 -33.95 -24.01 1.55
CA GLN A 99 -33.04 -24.09 2.70
C GLN A 99 -33.72 -24.61 3.96
N MET A 100 -34.96 -24.17 4.24
CA MET A 100 -35.76 -24.70 5.37
C MET A 100 -36.11 -26.18 5.17
N MET A 101 -36.48 -26.59 3.96
CA MET A 101 -36.81 -27.99 3.66
C MET A 101 -35.58 -28.92 3.76
N ILE A 102 -34.41 -28.45 3.34
CA ILE A 102 -33.13 -29.19 3.49
C ILE A 102 -32.84 -29.50 4.95
N GLN A 103 -33.10 -28.53 5.85
CA GLN A 103 -32.90 -28.71 7.28
C GLN A 103 -33.88 -29.74 7.88
N GLN A 104 -35.13 -29.83 7.35
CA GLN A 104 -36.17 -30.71 7.87
C GLN A 104 -36.12 -32.13 7.28
N ASN A 105 -35.57 -32.32 6.08
CA ASN A 105 -35.64 -33.58 5.36
C ASN A 105 -34.31 -34.00 4.73
N PRO A 106 -33.41 -34.64 5.50
CA PRO A 106 -32.07 -35.01 5.04
C PRO A 106 -32.03 -35.96 3.82
N GLN A 107 -33.12 -36.75 3.58
CA GLN A 107 -33.15 -37.69 2.45
C GLN A 107 -33.30 -37.00 1.08
N MET A 108 -33.93 -35.84 1.04
CA MET A 108 -34.07 -35.03 -0.20
C MET A 108 -33.00 -33.92 -0.29
N ALA A 109 -32.16 -33.79 0.72
CA ALA A 109 -31.21 -32.69 0.86
C ALA A 109 -30.27 -32.55 -0.34
N ALA A 110 -29.73 -33.63 -0.86
CA ALA A 110 -28.72 -33.59 -1.95
C ALA A 110 -29.28 -32.97 -3.25
N GLN A 111 -30.47 -33.35 -3.66
CA GLN A 111 -31.10 -32.84 -4.89
C GLN A 111 -31.54 -31.37 -4.72
N MET A 112 -32.13 -31.04 -3.57
CA MET A 112 -32.57 -29.69 -3.25
C MET A 112 -31.37 -28.74 -3.07
N GLN A 113 -30.29 -29.22 -2.52
CA GLN A 113 -29.04 -28.44 -2.35
C GLN A 113 -28.43 -28.07 -3.69
N MET A 114 -28.43 -28.98 -4.68
CA MET A 114 -27.95 -28.69 -6.02
C MET A 114 -28.80 -27.61 -6.71
N GLN A 115 -30.16 -27.72 -6.57
CA GLN A 115 -31.05 -26.68 -7.12
C GLN A 115 -30.90 -25.33 -6.42
N ALA A 116 -30.76 -25.31 -5.11
CA ALA A 116 -30.49 -24.08 -4.34
C ALA A 116 -29.17 -23.43 -4.74
N GLN A 117 -28.12 -24.24 -4.96
CA GLN A 117 -26.82 -23.74 -5.42
C GLN A 117 -26.92 -23.10 -6.81
N MET A 118 -27.57 -23.77 -7.78
CA MET A 118 -27.74 -23.20 -9.13
C MET A 118 -28.52 -21.88 -9.10
N LEU A 119 -29.52 -21.76 -8.25
CA LEU A 119 -30.30 -20.55 -8.10
C LEU A 119 -29.49 -19.43 -7.43
N SER A 120 -28.72 -19.75 -6.40
CA SER A 120 -27.78 -18.82 -5.76
C SER A 120 -26.73 -18.32 -6.74
N GLU A 121 -26.12 -19.20 -7.53
CA GLU A 121 -25.14 -18.82 -8.56
C GLU A 121 -25.74 -17.90 -9.62
N LYS A 122 -26.98 -18.13 -10.04
CA LYS A 122 -27.70 -17.25 -10.98
C LYS A 122 -27.89 -15.84 -10.39
N ILE A 123 -28.29 -15.76 -9.12
CA ILE A 123 -28.48 -14.48 -8.41
C ILE A 123 -27.16 -13.73 -8.26
N GLU A 124 -26.10 -14.42 -7.84
CA GLU A 124 -24.76 -13.83 -7.68
C GLU A 124 -24.17 -13.38 -9.03
N ALA A 125 -24.35 -14.16 -10.09
CA ALA A 125 -23.93 -13.78 -11.44
C ALA A 125 -24.63 -12.49 -11.91
N ARG A 126 -25.94 -12.37 -11.65
CA ARG A 126 -26.68 -11.14 -12.01
C ARG A 126 -26.21 -9.95 -11.19
N LYS A 127 -25.94 -10.13 -9.90
CA LYS A 127 -25.39 -9.10 -9.02
C LYS A 127 -24.04 -8.59 -9.55
N ALA A 128 -23.14 -9.51 -9.92
CA ALA A 128 -21.85 -9.15 -10.49
C ALA A 128 -21.98 -8.38 -11.80
N THR A 129 -22.93 -8.77 -12.66
CA THR A 129 -23.23 -8.05 -13.91
C THR A 129 -23.73 -6.64 -13.64
N LEU A 130 -24.66 -6.46 -12.70
CA LEU A 130 -25.18 -5.15 -12.31
C LEU A 130 -24.09 -4.24 -11.74
N ILE A 131 -23.22 -4.78 -10.90
CA ILE A 131 -22.05 -4.00 -10.39
C ILE A 131 -21.21 -3.50 -11.56
N ALA A 132 -20.88 -4.37 -12.52
CA ALA A 132 -20.08 -3.99 -13.68
C ALA A 132 -20.77 -2.93 -14.55
N GLU A 133 -22.07 -3.09 -14.82
CA GLU A 133 -22.87 -2.13 -15.57
C GLU A 133 -22.91 -0.75 -14.88
N MET A 134 -23.15 -0.73 -13.56
CA MET A 134 -23.17 0.49 -12.75
C MET A 134 -21.80 1.16 -12.67
N MET A 135 -20.73 0.37 -12.49
CA MET A 135 -19.37 0.92 -12.50
C MET A 135 -19.02 1.58 -13.82
N GLU A 136 -19.42 1.01 -14.96
CA GLU A 136 -19.21 1.61 -16.27
C GLU A 136 -20.02 2.89 -16.42
N GLU A 137 -21.29 2.90 -15.98
CA GLU A 137 -22.16 4.09 -16.00
C GLU A 137 -21.52 5.24 -15.20
N PHE A 138 -21.12 4.99 -13.95
CA PHE A 138 -20.55 6.02 -13.09
C PHE A 138 -19.14 6.46 -13.53
N LYS A 139 -18.35 5.57 -14.13
CA LYS A 139 -17.09 5.96 -14.77
C LYS A 139 -17.31 6.94 -15.92
N ASN A 140 -18.36 6.72 -16.70
CA ASN A 140 -18.73 7.66 -17.78
C ASN A 140 -19.26 8.99 -17.21
N GLU A 141 -19.97 8.98 -16.09
CA GLU A 141 -20.41 10.19 -15.39
C GLU A 141 -19.21 10.96 -14.81
N GLU A 142 -18.28 10.29 -14.17
CA GLU A 142 -17.03 10.86 -13.70
C GLU A 142 -16.24 11.54 -14.83
N ALA A 143 -16.12 10.87 -15.97
CA ALA A 143 -15.43 11.43 -17.13
C ALA A 143 -16.10 12.71 -17.65
N LYS A 144 -17.44 12.79 -17.63
CA LYS A 144 -18.19 14.01 -17.96
C LYS A 144 -17.93 15.14 -16.97
N ILE A 145 -18.03 14.84 -15.66
CA ILE A 145 -17.77 15.82 -14.60
C ILE A 145 -16.33 16.35 -14.73
N ASN A 146 -15.34 15.48 -14.89
CA ASN A 146 -13.95 15.87 -15.07
C ASN A 146 -13.73 16.64 -16.39
N GLY A 147 -14.48 16.31 -17.45
CA GLY A 147 -14.45 17.03 -18.73
C GLY A 147 -14.97 18.46 -18.63
N ASP A 148 -16.04 18.68 -17.90
CA ASP A 148 -16.61 20.02 -17.65
C ASP A 148 -15.66 20.87 -16.80
N PHE A 149 -15.08 20.33 -15.74
CA PHE A 149 -14.03 21.00 -14.97
C PHE A 149 -12.75 21.20 -15.79
N GLY A 150 -12.42 20.28 -16.71
CA GLY A 150 -11.27 20.37 -17.62
C GLY A 150 -11.39 21.48 -18.64
N ASN A 151 -12.58 22.01 -18.93
CA ASN A 151 -12.81 23.12 -19.86
C ASN A 151 -12.69 24.50 -19.20
N ASP A 152 -12.72 24.59 -17.88
CA ASP A 152 -12.44 25.85 -17.16
C ASP A 152 -11.00 26.28 -17.40
N PRO A 153 -10.73 27.49 -17.95
CA PRO A 153 -9.38 28.00 -18.15
C PRO A 153 -8.55 28.06 -16.88
N ILE A 154 -9.18 28.35 -15.73
CA ILE A 154 -8.52 28.41 -14.40
C ILE A 154 -8.17 27.02 -13.94
N ALA A 155 -9.06 26.03 -14.12
CA ALA A 155 -8.78 24.63 -13.78
C ALA A 155 -7.62 24.07 -14.64
N LYS A 156 -7.57 24.40 -15.95
CA LYS A 156 -6.45 24.03 -16.84
C LYS A 156 -5.12 24.62 -16.40
N LEU A 157 -5.10 25.89 -15.99
CA LEU A 157 -3.89 26.54 -15.49
C LEU A 157 -3.39 25.90 -14.19
N ARG A 158 -4.31 25.60 -13.26
CA ARG A 158 -3.97 24.92 -11.99
C ARG A 158 -3.50 23.47 -12.22
N ALA A 159 -4.15 22.73 -13.12
CA ALA A 159 -3.71 21.39 -13.49
C ALA A 159 -2.28 21.40 -14.05
N ARG A 160 -1.96 22.40 -14.90
CA ARG A 160 -0.61 22.56 -15.45
C ARG A 160 0.42 22.96 -14.39
N GLU A 161 0.05 23.79 -13.43
CA GLU A 161 0.91 24.14 -12.29
C GLU A 161 1.21 22.92 -11.40
N LEU A 162 0.20 22.08 -11.15
CA LEU A 162 0.37 20.83 -10.38
C LEU A 162 1.25 19.83 -11.10
N ASP A 163 1.09 19.68 -12.42
CA ASP A 163 1.93 18.81 -13.23
C ASP A 163 3.40 19.27 -13.22
N LEU A 164 3.62 20.57 -13.32
CA LEU A 164 4.97 21.15 -13.19
C LEU A 164 5.59 20.89 -11.81
N ARG A 165 4.82 21.03 -10.73
CA ARG A 165 5.27 20.71 -9.37
C ARG A 165 5.55 19.22 -9.19
N ALA A 166 4.74 18.35 -9.76
CA ALA A 166 4.98 16.91 -9.74
C ALA A 166 6.26 16.54 -10.46
N GLN A 167 6.51 17.14 -11.65
CA GLN A 167 7.76 16.95 -12.39
C GLN A 167 8.97 17.47 -11.62
N GLU A 168 8.85 18.62 -10.96
CA GLU A 168 9.93 19.18 -10.13
C GLU A 168 10.24 18.30 -8.92
N ASN A 169 9.23 17.74 -8.26
CA ASN A 169 9.41 16.81 -7.15
C ASN A 169 10.08 15.51 -7.61
N ALA A 170 9.62 14.92 -8.73
CA ALA A 170 10.23 13.73 -9.32
C ALA A 170 11.71 13.96 -9.68
N ARG A 171 12.04 15.16 -10.22
CA ARG A 171 13.43 15.52 -10.49
C ARG A 171 14.25 15.62 -9.20
N LYS A 172 13.72 16.24 -8.15
CA LYS A 172 14.40 16.32 -6.84
C LYS A 172 14.62 14.96 -6.20
N GLU A 173 13.68 14.03 -6.36
CA GLU A 173 13.84 12.65 -5.91
C GLU A 173 14.96 11.94 -6.68
N GLN A 174 15.00 12.07 -8.01
CA GLN A 174 16.08 11.51 -8.83
C GLN A 174 17.45 12.10 -8.47
N GLU A 175 17.55 13.42 -8.31
CA GLU A 175 18.78 14.08 -7.87
C GLU A 175 19.20 13.59 -6.46
N GLY A 176 18.22 13.34 -5.58
CA GLY A 176 18.46 12.77 -4.26
C GLY A 176 19.01 11.34 -4.32
N GLU A 177 18.42 10.47 -5.15
CA GLU A 177 18.90 9.11 -5.36
C GLU A 177 20.29 9.06 -5.99
N GLU A 178 20.56 9.92 -6.97
CA GLU A 178 21.89 10.03 -7.58
C GLU A 178 22.95 10.45 -6.56
N ARG A 179 22.64 11.40 -5.68
CA ARG A 179 23.56 11.80 -4.60
C ARG A 179 23.84 10.66 -3.63
N ILE A 180 22.80 9.93 -3.22
CA ILE A 180 22.94 8.74 -2.35
C ILE A 180 23.81 7.67 -3.03
N ASN A 181 23.62 7.44 -4.32
CA ASN A 181 24.43 6.47 -5.08
C ASN A 181 25.88 6.91 -5.20
N LEU A 182 26.13 8.20 -5.45
CA LEU A 182 27.48 8.78 -5.47
C LEU A 182 28.18 8.66 -4.11
N ASP A 183 27.46 8.91 -3.02
CA ASP A 183 28.04 8.80 -1.68
C ASP A 183 28.32 7.34 -1.30
N LYS A 184 27.47 6.40 -1.70
CA LYS A 184 27.73 4.96 -1.58
C LYS A 184 28.98 4.54 -2.37
N MET A 185 29.10 5.01 -3.59
CA MET A 185 30.26 4.72 -4.45
C MET A 185 31.56 5.28 -3.85
N ARG A 186 31.53 6.52 -3.31
CA ARG A 186 32.68 7.11 -2.60
C ARG A 186 33.04 6.33 -1.34
N ALA A 187 32.04 5.90 -0.56
CA ALA A 187 32.28 5.09 0.63
C ALA A 187 32.93 3.74 0.27
N MET A 188 32.47 3.09 -0.79
CA MET A 188 33.02 1.83 -1.29
C MET A 188 34.47 2.01 -1.80
N MET A 189 34.76 3.09 -2.55
CA MET A 189 36.13 3.40 -2.97
C MET A 189 37.07 3.68 -1.80
N ASN A 190 36.60 4.38 -0.77
CA ASN A 190 37.37 4.64 0.43
C ASN A 190 37.67 3.34 1.18
N GLN A 191 36.73 2.41 1.24
CA GLN A 191 36.92 1.12 1.87
C GLN A 191 37.95 0.28 1.08
N MET A 192 37.82 0.20 -0.25
CA MET A 192 38.82 -0.48 -1.10
C MET A 192 40.23 0.09 -0.91
N ASN A 193 40.36 1.41 -0.87
CA ASN A 193 41.67 2.06 -0.63
C ASN A 193 42.25 1.78 0.77
N GLN A 194 41.36 1.58 1.78
CA GLN A 194 41.78 1.16 3.12
C GLN A 194 42.27 -0.28 3.13
N ASP A 195 41.51 -1.17 2.48
CA ASP A 195 41.85 -2.58 2.38
C ASP A 195 43.18 -2.77 1.63
N GLU A 196 43.39 -2.06 0.54
CA GLU A 196 44.66 -2.06 -0.19
C GLU A 196 45.86 -1.58 0.66
N LYS A 197 45.64 -0.53 1.46
CA LYS A 197 46.69 -0.06 2.40
C LYS A 197 46.97 -1.08 3.51
N LEU A 198 45.96 -1.79 3.99
CA LEU A 198 46.11 -2.85 4.98
C LEU A 198 46.93 -4.01 4.40
N GLU A 199 46.61 -4.45 3.17
CA GLU A 199 47.38 -5.48 2.48
C GLU A 199 48.85 -5.08 2.24
N GLN A 200 49.07 -3.82 1.82
CA GLN A 200 50.44 -3.31 1.65
C GLN A 200 51.20 -3.31 2.99
N ASN A 201 50.57 -2.90 4.07
CA ASN A 201 51.18 -2.89 5.40
C ASN A 201 51.48 -4.31 5.91
N GLU A 202 50.59 -5.26 5.67
CA GLU A 202 50.82 -6.68 6.00
C GLU A 202 51.98 -7.26 5.19
N ARG A 203 52.07 -6.98 3.88
CA ARG A 203 53.19 -7.41 3.07
C ARG A 203 54.50 -6.83 3.56
N LEU A 204 54.53 -5.54 3.93
CA LEU A 204 55.71 -4.91 4.51
C LEU A 204 56.08 -5.47 5.88
N ALA A 205 55.11 -5.81 6.72
CA ALA A 205 55.35 -6.44 8.01
C ALA A 205 55.96 -7.85 7.85
N ASN A 206 55.43 -8.63 6.93
CA ASN A 206 55.96 -9.96 6.61
C ASN A 206 57.40 -9.90 6.06
N LEU A 207 57.69 -8.98 5.15
CA LEU A 207 59.05 -8.76 4.64
C LEU A 207 60.03 -8.36 5.74
N ARG A 208 59.60 -7.50 6.70
CA ARG A 208 60.42 -7.14 7.84
C ARG A 208 60.66 -8.32 8.81
N ALA A 209 59.64 -9.18 9.00
CA ALA A 209 59.77 -10.39 9.79
C ALA A 209 60.79 -11.36 9.18
N ASP A 210 60.67 -11.60 7.84
CA ASP A 210 61.58 -12.47 7.10
C ASP A 210 63.03 -11.98 7.16
N THR A 211 63.26 -10.66 6.93
CA THR A 211 64.60 -10.06 7.03
C THR A 211 65.14 -10.08 8.45
N SER A 212 64.29 -10.02 9.48
CA SER A 212 64.66 -10.19 10.90
C SER A 212 65.08 -11.60 11.20
N ILE A 213 64.35 -12.60 10.66
CA ILE A 213 64.70 -14.03 10.80
C ILE A 213 66.03 -14.33 10.08
N GLU A 214 66.24 -13.85 8.88
CA GLU A 214 67.52 -14.02 8.16
C GLU A 214 68.69 -13.43 8.91
N LYS A 215 68.56 -12.18 9.43
CA LYS A 215 69.59 -11.57 10.28
C LYS A 215 69.89 -12.40 11.52
N THR A 216 68.86 -12.98 12.14
CA THR A 216 69.05 -13.82 13.34
C THR A 216 69.73 -15.15 13.01
N ILE A 217 69.43 -15.74 11.84
CA ILE A 217 70.08 -16.96 11.38
C ILE A 217 71.55 -16.64 11.03
N LEU A 218 71.85 -15.56 10.31
CA LEU A 218 73.20 -15.15 9.97
C LEU A 218 74.05 -14.88 11.20
N SER A 219 73.49 -14.21 12.23
CA SER A 219 74.20 -13.93 13.49
C SER A 219 74.49 -15.18 14.32
N LYS A 220 73.69 -16.25 14.16
CA LYS A 220 73.89 -17.55 14.84
C LYS A 220 74.85 -18.50 14.07
N THR A 221 74.88 -18.36 12.73
CA THR A 221 75.65 -19.26 11.86
C THR A 221 77.07 -18.76 11.52
N MET A 222 77.26 -17.44 11.59
CA MET A 222 78.64 -16.89 11.42
C MET A 222 79.37 -16.86 12.77
N PRO A 223 80.50 -17.49 12.86
CA PRO A 223 81.35 -17.35 14.05
C PRO A 223 81.82 -15.90 14.15
N SER A 224 81.76 -15.34 15.37
CA SER A 224 82.20 -13.96 15.59
C SER A 224 83.62 -13.74 15.12
N ALA A 225 83.87 -12.58 14.54
CA ALA A 225 85.21 -12.24 14.01
C ALA A 225 86.32 -12.44 15.08
N ASP A 226 85.99 -12.30 16.36
CA ASP A 226 86.91 -12.58 17.47
C ASP A 226 87.29 -14.05 17.61
N SER A 227 86.47 -15.00 17.16
CA SER A 227 86.77 -16.41 17.22
C SER A 227 87.70 -16.86 16.09
N MET A 228 87.75 -16.12 14.99
CA MET A 228 88.70 -16.39 13.87
C MET A 228 90.11 -15.86 14.14
N ILE A 229 90.26 -14.78 14.96
CA ILE A 229 91.57 -14.21 15.27
C ILE A 229 92.33 -15.09 16.29
N LYS A 230 91.60 -15.80 17.21
CA LYS A 230 92.24 -16.72 18.14
C LYS A 230 92.71 -18.03 17.50
N LYS A 231 92.30 -18.42 16.33
CA LYS A 231 92.78 -19.66 15.66
C LYS A 231 94.01 -19.47 14.75
N ARG A 232 94.54 -18.25 14.57
CA ARG A 232 95.72 -17.94 13.81
C ARG A 232 96.93 -17.62 14.62
N GLY A 233 96.90 -17.81 15.96
CA GLY A 233 97.98 -17.53 16.83
C GLY A 233 98.45 -18.75 17.65
N GLN A 234 98.32 -19.98 17.11
CA GLN A 234 99.03 -21.20 17.64
C GLN A 234 99.77 -21.89 16.48
#